data_4eb2c719ef5d85c3dd6358d14e8b7be5
#
_entry.id   4eb2c719ef5d85c3dd6358d14e8b7be5
#
_cell.length_a   1.000
_cell.length_b   1.000
_cell.length_c   1.000
_cell.angle_alpha   90.00
_cell.angle_beta   90.00
_cell.angle_gamma   90.00
#
_symmetry.space_group_name_H-M   'P 1'
#
loop_
_entity.id
_entity.type
_entity.pdbx_description
1 polymer ?
#
loop_
_entity_poly.entity_id
_entity_poly.type
_entity_poly.pdbx_seq_one_letter_code
_entity_poly.pdbx_strand_id
1 'polypeptide(L)'
;MAQASSQALPASTPARSPYLVLFVSWLIPGGGHFLLGRRGRGAIIFLAVLVSFAFGLMMRGAMFQPKSGDLLTTLIQYGGFVADLASGLFYLLSVWLGYSQEDMAGHSHDYGAKFLVAAGLLNILAMVDAWEISTGKKD
;
A
#
# COMPACT_ATOMS: atom_id res chain seq x y z
N MET A 1 19.10 10.51 -53.82
CA MET A 1 18.20 9.43 -53.33
C MET A 1 18.08 9.53 -51.83
N ALA A 2 16.98 10.06 -51.33
CA ALA A 2 16.71 10.11 -49.92
C ALA A 2 16.24 8.74 -49.45
N GLN A 3 17.06 8.04 -48.64
CA GLN A 3 16.62 6.83 -47.94
C GLN A 3 15.72 7.32 -46.77
N ALA A 4 14.44 7.11 -46.95
CA ALA A 4 13.50 7.20 -45.85
C ALA A 4 13.86 6.10 -44.84
N SER A 5 14.60 6.46 -43.82
CA SER A 5 14.75 5.60 -42.63
C SER A 5 13.37 5.44 -42.00
N SER A 6 12.77 4.29 -42.27
CA SER A 6 11.61 3.81 -41.56
C SER A 6 11.98 3.69 -40.08
N GLN A 7 11.73 4.78 -39.32
CA GLN A 7 11.75 4.70 -37.87
C GLN A 7 10.60 3.78 -37.48
N ALA A 8 10.93 2.54 -37.18
CA ALA A 8 10.02 1.64 -36.51
C ALA A 8 9.60 2.34 -35.21
N LEU A 9 8.33 2.74 -35.13
CA LEU A 9 7.73 3.22 -33.91
C LEU A 9 7.96 2.17 -32.81
N PRO A 10 8.47 2.55 -31.65
CA PRO A 10 8.63 1.59 -30.56
C PRO A 10 7.27 0.94 -30.31
N ALA A 11 7.24 -0.40 -30.31
CA ALA A 11 6.06 -1.16 -30.01
C ALA A 11 5.47 -0.62 -28.70
N SER A 12 4.29 -0.01 -28.78
CA SER A 12 3.58 0.46 -27.61
C SER A 12 3.33 -0.73 -26.73
N THR A 13 4.03 -0.80 -25.60
CA THR A 13 3.72 -1.76 -24.54
C THR A 13 2.22 -1.63 -24.27
N PRO A 14 1.45 -2.71 -24.29
CA PRO A 14 0.01 -2.60 -24.10
C PRO A 14 -0.24 -1.84 -22.80
N ALA A 15 -0.90 -0.69 -22.90
CA ALA A 15 -1.21 0.15 -21.77
C ALA A 15 -2.07 -0.66 -20.81
N ARG A 16 -1.50 -1.07 -19.67
CA ARG A 16 -2.24 -1.81 -18.65
C ARG A 16 -3.29 -0.90 -18.06
N SER A 17 -4.49 -1.45 -17.83
CA SER A 17 -5.57 -0.68 -17.22
C SER A 17 -5.10 -0.05 -15.90
N PRO A 18 -5.23 1.27 -15.71
CA PRO A 18 -4.85 1.94 -14.47
C PRO A 18 -5.57 1.36 -13.25
N TYR A 19 -6.79 0.90 -13.41
CA TYR A 19 -7.56 0.26 -12.34
C TYR A 19 -6.97 -1.08 -11.91
N LEU A 20 -6.46 -1.87 -12.85
CA LEU A 20 -5.75 -3.11 -12.54
C LEU A 20 -4.47 -2.82 -11.76
N VAL A 21 -3.71 -1.81 -12.18
CA VAL A 21 -2.48 -1.37 -11.49
C VAL A 21 -2.81 -0.94 -10.07
N LEU A 22 -3.88 -0.17 -9.87
CA LEU A 22 -4.32 0.28 -8.56
C LEU A 22 -4.73 -0.89 -7.66
N PHE A 23 -5.53 -1.82 -8.18
CA PHE A 23 -5.98 -2.99 -7.42
C PHE A 23 -4.82 -3.90 -6.99
N VAL A 24 -3.88 -4.18 -7.91
CA VAL A 24 -2.70 -5.00 -7.60
C VAL A 24 -1.77 -4.28 -6.62
N SER A 25 -1.64 -2.94 -6.74
CA SER A 25 -0.87 -2.14 -5.78
C SER A 25 -1.45 -2.18 -4.37
N TRP A 26 -2.79 -2.19 -4.26
CA TRP A 26 -3.47 -2.32 -2.98
C TRP A 26 -3.27 -3.71 -2.38
N LEU A 27 -3.49 -4.76 -3.17
CA LEU A 27 -3.42 -6.13 -2.69
C LEU A 27 -1.99 -6.51 -2.29
N ILE A 28 -1.03 -6.20 -3.16
CA ILE A 28 0.40 -6.48 -2.94
C ILE A 28 1.14 -5.13 -2.92
N PRO A 29 1.63 -4.68 -1.77
CA PRO A 29 2.40 -3.44 -1.69
C PRO A 29 3.53 -3.41 -2.73
N GLY A 30 3.59 -2.36 -3.54
CA GLY A 30 4.54 -2.27 -4.65
C GLY A 30 4.17 -3.10 -5.90
N GLY A 31 3.09 -3.89 -5.87
CA GLY A 31 2.67 -4.76 -6.98
C GLY A 31 2.42 -4.02 -8.28
N GLY A 32 1.85 -2.82 -8.23
CA GLY A 32 1.67 -1.98 -9.41
C GLY A 32 2.98 -1.61 -10.09
N HIS A 33 4.04 -1.34 -9.32
CA HIS A 33 5.37 -1.06 -9.87
C HIS A 33 5.97 -2.28 -10.57
N PHE A 34 5.73 -3.49 -10.04
CA PHE A 34 6.11 -4.72 -10.74
C PHE A 34 5.39 -4.87 -12.08
N LEU A 35 4.08 -4.58 -12.11
CA LEU A 35 3.30 -4.59 -13.35
C LEU A 35 3.80 -3.57 -14.38
N LEU A 36 4.30 -2.42 -13.93
CA LEU A 36 4.84 -1.35 -14.75
C LEU A 36 6.31 -1.57 -15.13
N GLY A 37 6.89 -2.73 -14.78
CA GLY A 37 8.29 -3.07 -15.09
C GLY A 37 9.32 -2.44 -14.16
N ARG A 38 8.89 -1.69 -13.14
CA ARG A 38 9.77 -0.98 -12.19
C ARG A 38 10.08 -1.87 -10.98
N ARG A 39 10.71 -3.01 -11.23
CA ARG A 39 10.94 -4.07 -10.22
C ARG A 39 11.70 -3.60 -8.99
N GLY A 40 12.74 -2.77 -9.16
CA GLY A 40 13.53 -2.24 -8.04
C GLY A 40 12.69 -1.37 -7.10
N ARG A 41 11.90 -0.44 -7.66
CA ARG A 41 11.00 0.42 -6.90
C ARG A 41 9.92 -0.40 -6.19
N GLY A 42 9.31 -1.36 -6.88
CA GLY A 42 8.33 -2.27 -6.30
C GLY A 42 8.88 -3.08 -5.14
N ALA A 43 10.11 -3.61 -5.26
CA ALA A 43 10.77 -4.38 -4.20
C ALA A 43 11.07 -3.53 -2.96
N ILE A 44 11.56 -2.30 -3.14
CA ILE A 44 11.83 -1.38 -2.02
C ILE A 44 10.54 -1.05 -1.27
N ILE A 45 9.47 -0.73 -2.00
CA ILE A 45 8.16 -0.42 -1.41
C ILE A 45 7.63 -1.64 -0.65
N PHE A 46 7.67 -2.82 -1.27
CA PHE A 46 7.24 -4.07 -0.64
C PHE A 46 7.97 -4.30 0.69
N LEU A 47 9.29 -4.20 0.68
CA LEU A 47 10.10 -4.38 1.89
C LEU A 47 9.81 -3.32 2.95
N ALA A 48 9.64 -2.06 2.57
CA ALA A 48 9.33 -0.99 3.50
C ALA A 48 7.98 -1.23 4.20
N VAL A 49 6.95 -1.59 3.45
CA VAL A 49 5.62 -1.91 4.01
C VAL A 49 5.68 -3.17 4.85
N LEU A 50 6.35 -4.23 4.37
CA LEU A 50 6.51 -5.48 5.10
C LEU A 50 7.21 -5.27 6.45
N VAL A 51 8.33 -4.55 6.46
CA VAL A 51 9.10 -4.28 7.69
C VAL A 51 8.27 -3.46 8.66
N SER A 52 7.62 -2.38 8.20
CA SER A 52 6.75 -1.56 9.06
C SER A 52 5.61 -2.38 9.64
N PHE A 53 4.96 -3.21 8.84
CA PHE A 53 3.86 -4.06 9.25
C PHE A 53 4.32 -5.13 10.27
N ALA A 54 5.45 -5.79 9.99
CA ALA A 54 6.04 -6.80 10.89
C ALA A 54 6.41 -6.19 12.25
N PHE A 55 7.02 -5.00 12.28
CA PHE A 55 7.29 -4.30 13.53
C PHE A 55 6.00 -3.98 14.30
N GLY A 56 4.95 -3.54 13.59
CA GLY A 56 3.64 -3.32 14.18
C GLY A 56 3.09 -4.55 14.89
N LEU A 57 3.15 -5.72 14.23
CA LEU A 57 2.72 -7.00 14.81
C LEU A 57 3.62 -7.43 15.97
N MET A 58 4.95 -7.32 15.85
CA MET A 58 5.90 -7.69 16.91
C MET A 58 5.70 -6.86 18.18
N MET A 59 5.33 -5.60 18.03
CA MET A 59 5.01 -4.71 19.14
C MET A 59 3.58 -4.87 19.65
N ARG A 60 2.85 -5.86 19.14
CA ARG A 60 1.44 -6.14 19.47
C ARG A 60 0.53 -4.95 19.25
N GLY A 61 0.75 -4.20 18.15
CA GLY A 61 -0.09 -3.08 17.77
C GLY A 61 -1.53 -3.50 17.58
N ALA A 62 -2.46 -2.74 18.16
CA ALA A 62 -3.88 -2.95 17.89
C ALA A 62 -4.23 -2.40 16.51
N MET A 63 -4.99 -3.17 15.74
CA MET A 63 -5.61 -2.69 14.52
C MET A 63 -6.84 -1.85 14.85
N PHE A 64 -7.01 -0.75 14.14
CA PHE A 64 -8.16 0.11 14.34
C PHE A 64 -9.45 -0.58 13.89
N GLN A 65 -10.51 -0.37 14.66
CA GLN A 65 -11.84 -0.87 14.34
C GLN A 65 -12.78 0.31 14.14
N PRO A 66 -13.77 0.20 13.24
CA PRO A 66 -14.76 1.27 13.04
C PRO A 66 -15.68 1.38 14.25
N LYS A 67 -15.28 2.19 15.22
CA LYS A 67 -16.07 2.48 16.43
C LYS A 67 -16.52 3.94 16.39
N SER A 68 -17.76 4.18 16.78
CA SER A 68 -18.32 5.51 16.91
C SER A 68 -18.09 6.05 18.33
N GLY A 69 -17.74 7.32 18.41
CA GLY A 69 -17.58 8.07 19.66
C GLY A 69 -17.88 9.55 19.43
N ASP A 70 -17.17 10.42 20.10
CA ASP A 70 -17.14 11.83 19.74
C ASP A 70 -16.52 12.04 18.35
N LEU A 71 -16.67 13.23 17.76
CA LEU A 71 -16.21 13.51 16.38
C LEU A 71 -14.73 13.15 16.17
N LEU A 72 -13.87 13.54 17.11
CA LEU A 72 -12.43 13.31 17.02
C LEU A 72 -12.09 11.81 17.11
N THR A 73 -12.68 11.11 18.07
CA THR A 73 -12.50 9.66 18.25
C THR A 73 -12.98 8.90 17.01
N THR A 74 -14.14 9.25 16.49
CA THR A 74 -14.69 8.64 15.27
C THR A 74 -13.74 8.85 14.11
N LEU A 75 -13.24 10.07 13.90
CA LEU A 75 -12.31 10.37 12.80
C LEU A 75 -11.00 9.57 12.90
N ILE A 76 -10.42 9.46 14.11
CA ILE A 76 -9.20 8.69 14.35
C ILE A 76 -9.44 7.20 14.11
N GLN A 77 -10.54 6.64 14.62
CA GLN A 77 -10.84 5.22 14.48
C GLN A 77 -11.07 4.81 13.02
N TYR A 78 -11.87 5.58 12.28
CA TYR A 78 -12.12 5.31 10.86
C TYR A 78 -10.87 5.57 10.00
N GLY A 79 -10.12 6.64 10.28
CA GLY A 79 -8.88 6.94 9.58
C GLY A 79 -7.83 5.85 9.80
N GLY A 80 -7.65 5.41 11.03
CA GLY A 80 -6.78 4.29 11.37
C GLY A 80 -7.22 2.98 10.72
N PHE A 81 -8.51 2.66 10.74
CA PHE A 81 -9.06 1.48 10.07
C PHE A 81 -8.81 1.49 8.55
N VAL A 82 -9.03 2.62 7.89
CA VAL A 82 -8.75 2.76 6.44
C VAL A 82 -7.26 2.59 6.17
N ALA A 83 -6.38 3.12 7.01
CA ALA A 83 -4.95 2.95 6.87
C ALA A 83 -4.53 1.48 7.06
N ASP A 84 -5.06 0.79 8.06
CA ASP A 84 -4.80 -0.64 8.27
C ASP A 84 -5.28 -1.47 7.07
N LEU A 85 -6.50 -1.22 6.58
CA LEU A 85 -7.07 -1.88 5.40
C LEU A 85 -6.23 -1.59 4.14
N ALA A 86 -5.63 -0.41 4.04
CA ALA A 86 -4.77 -0.04 2.91
C ALA A 86 -3.47 -0.84 2.85
N SER A 87 -3.05 -1.53 3.90
CA SER A 87 -1.93 -2.47 3.86
C SER A 87 -2.24 -3.75 3.06
N GLY A 88 -3.47 -3.90 2.58
CA GLY A 88 -3.90 -4.90 1.61
C GLY A 88 -3.76 -6.33 2.10
N LEU A 89 -2.95 -7.13 1.40
CA LEU A 89 -2.75 -8.55 1.71
C LEU A 89 -2.30 -8.78 3.15
N PHE A 90 -1.46 -7.93 3.71
CA PHE A 90 -0.97 -8.08 5.08
C PHE A 90 -2.09 -7.93 6.11
N TYR A 91 -2.99 -6.97 5.90
CA TYR A 91 -4.18 -6.83 6.74
C TYR A 91 -5.09 -8.06 6.64
N LEU A 92 -5.39 -8.49 5.40
CA LEU A 92 -6.26 -9.64 5.15
C LEU A 92 -5.69 -10.92 5.76
N LEU A 93 -4.38 -11.15 5.64
CA LEU A 93 -3.70 -12.29 6.27
C LEU A 93 -3.78 -12.21 7.78
N SER A 94 -3.57 -11.05 8.38
CA SER A 94 -3.63 -10.89 9.84
C SER A 94 -5.03 -11.19 10.38
N VAL A 95 -6.06 -10.71 9.71
CA VAL A 95 -7.46 -10.99 10.06
C VAL A 95 -7.76 -12.49 9.89
N TRP A 96 -7.29 -13.09 8.79
CA TRP A 96 -7.50 -14.51 8.51
C TRP A 96 -6.79 -15.42 9.52
N LEU A 97 -5.59 -15.03 9.97
CA LEU A 97 -4.84 -15.73 11.01
C LEU A 97 -5.40 -15.48 12.43
N GLY A 98 -6.47 -14.70 12.54
CA GLY A 98 -7.10 -14.39 13.82
C GLY A 98 -6.29 -13.44 14.71
N TYR A 99 -5.44 -12.60 14.09
CA TYR A 99 -4.71 -11.59 14.85
C TYR A 99 -5.70 -10.58 15.47
N SER A 100 -5.75 -10.59 16.78
CA SER A 100 -6.56 -9.68 17.57
C SER A 100 -5.76 -9.25 18.78
N GLN A 101 -5.57 -7.95 18.93
CA GLN A 101 -4.96 -7.37 20.12
C GLN A 101 -5.94 -6.37 20.70
N GLU A 102 -6.14 -6.44 22.00
CA GLU A 102 -6.89 -5.42 22.71
C GLU A 102 -6.10 -4.13 22.77
N ASP A 103 -6.80 -3.01 22.67
CA ASP A 103 -6.20 -1.69 22.84
C ASP A 103 -5.83 -1.50 24.30
N MET A 104 -4.62 -1.87 24.64
CA MET A 104 -4.09 -1.74 26.00
C MET A 104 -3.17 -0.52 26.08
N ALA A 105 -3.34 0.26 27.12
CA ALA A 105 -2.46 1.38 27.41
C ALA A 105 -1.02 0.90 27.63
N GLY A 106 -0.10 1.31 26.76
CA GLY A 106 1.30 0.97 26.86
C GLY A 106 2.10 1.46 25.67
N HIS A 107 3.27 2.03 25.93
CA HIS A 107 4.11 2.60 24.88
C HIS A 107 4.40 1.65 23.72
N SER A 108 4.62 0.37 24.02
CA SER A 108 4.88 -0.64 22.98
C SER A 108 3.69 -0.84 22.06
N HIS A 109 2.48 -0.95 22.60
CA HIS A 109 1.24 -1.12 21.85
C HIS A 109 0.93 0.12 21.00
N ASP A 110 1.14 1.31 21.55
CA ASP A 110 0.92 2.57 20.84
C ASP A 110 1.85 2.71 19.63
N TYR A 111 3.12 2.34 19.79
CA TYR A 111 4.07 2.33 18.67
C TYR A 111 3.72 1.24 17.66
N GLY A 112 3.32 0.06 18.13
CA GLY A 112 2.88 -1.03 17.26
C GLY A 112 1.72 -0.60 16.36
N ALA A 113 0.67 0.00 16.91
CA ALA A 113 -0.45 0.52 16.15
C ALA A 113 -0.03 1.60 15.13
N LYS A 114 0.89 2.50 15.51
CA LYS A 114 1.43 3.51 14.60
C LYS A 114 2.22 2.90 13.45
N PHE A 115 2.97 1.83 13.67
CA PHE A 115 3.67 1.10 12.61
C PHE A 115 2.71 0.42 11.64
N LEU A 116 1.60 -0.15 12.12
CA LEU A 116 0.56 -0.73 11.26
C LEU A 116 -0.06 0.35 10.36
N VAL A 117 -0.46 1.47 10.94
CA VAL A 117 -1.00 2.63 10.19
C VAL A 117 0.03 3.15 9.19
N ALA A 118 1.30 3.28 9.60
CA ALA A 118 2.37 3.73 8.71
C ALA A 118 2.56 2.80 7.50
N ALA A 119 2.47 1.49 7.70
CA ALA A 119 2.52 0.51 6.61
C ALA A 119 1.41 0.74 5.59
N GLY A 120 0.18 0.95 6.05
CA GLY A 120 -0.95 1.26 5.19
C GLY A 120 -0.81 2.58 4.44
N LEU A 121 -0.37 3.65 5.13
CA LEU A 121 -0.13 4.95 4.50
C LEU A 121 0.98 4.88 3.44
N LEU A 122 2.05 4.13 3.68
CA LEU A 122 3.10 3.88 2.70
C LEU A 122 2.54 3.17 1.46
N ASN A 123 1.63 2.21 1.66
CA ASN A 123 0.99 1.55 0.53
C ASN A 123 0.04 2.47 -0.24
N ILE A 124 -0.70 3.37 0.43
CA ILE A 124 -1.51 4.39 -0.25
C ILE A 124 -0.64 5.27 -1.15
N LEU A 125 0.49 5.75 -0.64
CA LEU A 125 1.44 6.54 -1.43
C LEU A 125 1.96 5.76 -2.65
N ALA A 126 2.29 4.49 -2.45
CA ALA A 126 2.71 3.61 -3.54
C ALA A 126 1.62 3.37 -4.59
N MET A 127 0.37 3.25 -4.15
CA MET A 127 -0.79 3.12 -5.05
C MET A 127 -0.97 4.37 -5.91
N VAL A 128 -0.88 5.55 -5.31
CA VAL A 128 -0.98 6.84 -6.02
C VAL A 128 0.16 6.99 -7.01
N ASP A 129 1.40 6.70 -6.61
CA ASP A 129 2.57 6.76 -7.49
C ASP A 129 2.44 5.79 -8.68
N ALA A 130 2.02 4.56 -8.45
CA ALA A 130 1.79 3.59 -9.52
C ALA A 130 0.64 4.03 -10.47
N TRP A 131 -0.41 4.65 -9.92
CA TRP A 131 -1.51 5.21 -10.71
C TRP A 131 -1.03 6.34 -11.62
N GLU A 132 -0.25 7.28 -11.08
CA GLU A 132 0.29 8.40 -11.86
C GLU A 132 1.18 7.93 -13.00
N ILE A 133 2.02 6.91 -12.75
CA ILE A 133 2.86 6.29 -13.78
C ILE A 133 1.99 5.60 -14.84
N SER A 134 0.97 4.85 -14.43
CA SER A 134 0.09 4.10 -15.35
C SER A 134 -0.75 5.02 -16.23
N THR A 135 -1.05 6.23 -15.77
CA THR A 135 -1.82 7.25 -16.53
C THR A 135 -0.93 8.20 -17.32
N GLY A 136 0.40 8.02 -17.30
CA GLY A 136 1.35 8.85 -18.01
C GLY A 136 1.55 10.24 -17.42
N LYS A 137 1.14 10.48 -16.18
CA LYS A 137 1.35 11.75 -15.47
C LYS A 137 2.75 11.85 -14.86
N LYS A 138 3.44 10.71 -14.76
CA LYS A 138 4.77 10.61 -14.17
C LYS A 138 5.56 9.50 -14.84
N ASP A 139 6.87 9.71 -14.99
CA ASP A 139 7.83 8.75 -15.55
C ASP A 139 8.38 7.79 -14.47
#